data_1beb9de1d7a0895c478051a3fcb8422f
#
_entry.id   1beb9de1d7a0895c478051a3fcb8422f
#
_cell.length_a   1.000
_cell.length_b   1.000
_cell.length_c   1.000
_cell.angle_alpha   90.00
_cell.angle_beta   90.00
_cell.angle_gamma   90.00
#
_symmetry.space_group_name_H-M   'P 1'
#
loop_
_entity.id
_entity.type
_entity.pdbx_description
1 polymer ?
#
loop_
_entity_poly.entity_id
_entity_poly.type
_entity_poly.pdbx_seq_one_letter_code
_entity_poly.pdbx_strand_id
1 'polypeptide(L)'
;MNVTVIGAGLAGSECAWQLAQRGIQVELHEMKPEKMTPAHTTEYFAELCCSNSLRGAGLENAVGLLKEELRRLDSLILQCADATRVEAGGALAVDRHGFARLVTEKIRSHPNITVVPGEVTEIPEGEVIIASGPLTSDALAETLQGLLGEHSDLHFFDAAAPLVSAESVDMEHAWMGSRYDKGTDDYVNCPMNQEEYDAFWKELTTAQEAEVHGFEDSMVFEGCMPVEVMARRGHDTLLYGPLKSRGLDDPRTGRWPYAVVQLRRDNAEGSVYNLVGFQTHLKFPEQRRVFSMIPALRNAEFLRYGVMHRNTFLDSPRLLDRYYRLKKEPRIAFAGQMTGVEGYVESAASGFLVGIETARRLKGQSPVDFPREMAIGALALYISNESVTQFQPMNINFGIIPPLDHFVKGKRNKNAEISQRALAILEEKKADILA
;
A
#
# COMPACT_ATOMS: atom_id res chain seq x y z
N MET A 1 22.85 -16.35 -15.70
CA MET A 1 22.24 -16.59 -14.38
C MET A 1 20.78 -16.23 -14.54
N ASN A 2 19.88 -17.12 -14.15
CA ASN A 2 18.44 -16.92 -14.28
C ASN A 2 17.82 -16.86 -12.88
N VAL A 3 16.82 -15.99 -12.68
CA VAL A 3 16.07 -15.85 -11.44
C VAL A 3 14.59 -15.92 -11.77
N THR A 4 13.84 -16.75 -11.06
CA THR A 4 12.39 -16.80 -11.17
C THR A 4 11.76 -15.86 -10.16
N VAL A 5 10.91 -14.93 -10.62
CA VAL A 5 10.11 -14.05 -9.78
C VAL A 5 8.63 -14.42 -9.95
N ILE A 6 7.95 -14.73 -8.85
CA ILE A 6 6.55 -15.17 -8.85
C ILE A 6 5.66 -14.02 -8.39
N GLY A 7 4.82 -13.52 -9.28
CA GLY A 7 3.91 -12.39 -9.09
C GLY A 7 4.47 -11.06 -9.61
N ALA A 8 3.72 -10.41 -10.51
CA ALA A 8 4.04 -9.11 -11.09
C ALA A 8 3.31 -7.95 -10.39
N GLY A 9 3.12 -8.04 -9.08
CA GLY A 9 2.66 -6.93 -8.24
C GLY A 9 3.75 -5.85 -8.06
N LEU A 10 3.54 -4.92 -7.14
CA LEU A 10 4.51 -3.84 -6.86
C LEU A 10 5.90 -4.37 -6.51
N ALA A 11 5.97 -5.34 -5.60
CA ALA A 11 7.25 -5.92 -5.17
C ALA A 11 7.93 -6.75 -6.25
N GLY A 12 7.18 -7.59 -6.96
CA GLY A 12 7.75 -8.45 -8.00
C GLY A 12 8.20 -7.67 -9.22
N SER A 13 7.43 -6.66 -9.65
CA SER A 13 7.84 -5.76 -10.75
C SER A 13 9.08 -4.97 -10.39
N GLU A 14 9.17 -4.42 -9.18
CA GLU A 14 10.36 -3.71 -8.71
C GLU A 14 11.58 -4.64 -8.64
N CYS A 15 11.40 -5.84 -8.08
CA CYS A 15 12.47 -6.84 -7.95
C CYS A 15 12.98 -7.29 -9.32
N ALA A 16 12.09 -7.65 -10.24
CA ALA A 16 12.45 -8.04 -11.60
C ALA A 16 13.22 -6.94 -12.33
N TRP A 17 12.79 -5.68 -12.16
CA TRP A 17 13.48 -4.52 -12.72
C TRP A 17 14.90 -4.38 -12.17
N GLN A 18 15.07 -4.43 -10.86
CA GLN A 18 16.38 -4.26 -10.22
C GLN A 18 17.36 -5.38 -10.60
N LEU A 19 16.90 -6.61 -10.71
CA LEU A 19 17.68 -7.75 -11.23
C LEU A 19 18.12 -7.51 -12.67
N ALA A 20 17.15 -7.16 -13.53
CA ALA A 20 17.36 -7.00 -14.96
C ALA A 20 18.30 -5.82 -15.29
N GLN A 21 18.20 -4.70 -14.57
CA GLN A 21 19.13 -3.56 -14.68
C GLN A 21 20.57 -3.95 -14.34
N ARG A 22 20.76 -4.99 -13.54
CA ARG A 22 22.07 -5.54 -13.18
C ARG A 22 22.52 -6.71 -14.08
N GLY A 23 21.83 -6.90 -15.22
CA GLY A 23 22.19 -7.90 -16.23
C GLY A 23 21.80 -9.35 -15.86
N ILE A 24 20.97 -9.56 -14.84
CA ILE A 24 20.43 -10.87 -14.50
C ILE A 24 19.22 -11.16 -15.41
N GLN A 25 19.15 -12.35 -15.96
CA GLN A 25 17.97 -12.81 -16.71
C GLN A 25 16.85 -13.16 -15.71
N VAL A 26 15.65 -12.66 -15.95
CA VAL A 26 14.50 -12.84 -15.07
C VAL A 26 13.36 -13.53 -15.81
N GLU A 27 12.82 -14.58 -15.23
CA GLU A 27 11.51 -15.12 -15.58
C GLU A 27 10.48 -14.60 -14.58
N LEU A 28 9.65 -13.68 -15.03
CA LEU A 28 8.59 -13.09 -14.22
C LEU A 28 7.26 -13.80 -14.51
N HIS A 29 6.82 -14.60 -13.55
CA HIS A 29 5.56 -15.34 -13.63
C HIS A 29 4.40 -14.48 -13.12
N GLU A 30 3.33 -14.37 -13.90
CA GLU A 30 2.10 -13.67 -13.51
C GLU A 30 0.89 -14.48 -13.94
N MET A 31 -0.01 -14.75 -13.00
CA MET A 31 -1.21 -15.56 -13.29
C MET A 31 -2.30 -14.80 -14.05
N LYS A 32 -2.31 -13.45 -14.01
CA LYS A 32 -3.23 -12.64 -14.81
C LYS A 32 -2.79 -12.61 -16.28
N PRO A 33 -3.71 -12.56 -17.25
CA PRO A 33 -5.17 -12.56 -17.09
C PRO A 33 -5.81 -13.96 -16.98
N GLU A 34 -5.05 -15.04 -17.03
CA GLU A 34 -5.59 -16.41 -17.03
C GLU A 34 -6.35 -16.73 -15.73
N LYS A 35 -5.83 -16.26 -14.60
CA LYS A 35 -6.47 -16.36 -13.29
C LYS A 35 -6.45 -15.01 -12.58
N MET A 36 -7.64 -14.44 -12.39
CA MET A 36 -7.83 -13.18 -11.69
C MET A 36 -7.97 -13.41 -10.17
N THR A 37 -7.53 -12.46 -9.36
CA THR A 37 -7.86 -12.43 -7.94
C THR A 37 -9.17 -11.66 -7.71
N PRO A 38 -9.81 -11.80 -6.54
CA PRO A 38 -11.02 -11.02 -6.24
C PRO A 38 -10.83 -9.50 -6.25
N ALA A 39 -9.60 -9.00 -6.08
CA ALA A 39 -9.30 -7.57 -6.00
C ALA A 39 -8.80 -6.93 -7.30
N HIS A 40 -8.23 -7.73 -8.20
CA HIS A 40 -7.69 -7.24 -9.46
C HIS A 40 -8.77 -7.20 -10.54
N THR A 41 -8.75 -6.16 -11.35
CA THR A 41 -9.74 -5.92 -12.41
C THR A 41 -9.11 -5.79 -13.81
N THR A 42 -7.78 -5.68 -13.87
CA THR A 42 -7.02 -5.52 -15.10
C THR A 42 -5.94 -6.60 -15.24
N GLU A 43 -5.44 -6.77 -16.46
CA GLU A 43 -4.27 -7.62 -16.74
C GLU A 43 -2.93 -6.94 -16.40
N TYR A 44 -2.95 -5.65 -16.07
CA TYR A 44 -1.73 -4.87 -15.83
C TYR A 44 -1.01 -5.30 -14.55
N PHE A 45 0.32 -5.10 -14.56
CA PHE A 45 1.18 -5.34 -13.40
C PHE A 45 1.07 -4.19 -12.39
N ALA A 46 1.46 -4.44 -11.16
CA ALA A 46 1.45 -3.45 -10.09
C ALA A 46 0.10 -2.71 -9.93
N GLU A 47 -1.02 -3.36 -10.22
CA GLU A 47 -2.36 -2.78 -10.05
C GLU A 47 -2.61 -2.41 -8.60
N LEU A 48 -3.06 -1.17 -8.35
CA LEU A 48 -3.38 -0.67 -7.02
C LEU A 48 -4.83 -1.03 -6.65
N CYS A 49 -5.03 -2.00 -5.76
CA CYS A 49 -6.35 -2.55 -5.46
C CYS A 49 -7.22 -1.65 -4.57
N CYS A 50 -6.70 -1.20 -3.42
CA CYS A 50 -7.51 -0.52 -2.40
C CYS A 50 -7.58 1.01 -2.59
N SER A 51 -6.51 1.64 -3.05
CA SER A 51 -6.40 3.10 -3.18
C SER A 51 -5.42 3.45 -4.29
N ASN A 52 -5.60 4.61 -4.92
CA ASN A 52 -4.61 5.16 -5.86
C ASN A 52 -3.56 6.04 -5.16
N SER A 53 -3.57 6.11 -3.83
CA SER A 53 -2.62 6.91 -3.05
C SER A 53 -1.46 6.08 -2.53
N LEU A 54 -0.27 6.61 -2.75
CA LEU A 54 0.97 6.16 -2.11
C LEU A 54 1.26 6.92 -0.80
N ARG A 55 0.23 7.52 -0.20
CA ARG A 55 0.26 8.27 1.08
C ARG A 55 1.12 9.55 1.02
N GLY A 56 1.37 10.17 2.18
CA GLY A 56 2.05 11.46 2.30
C GLY A 56 3.42 11.53 1.61
N ALA A 57 3.69 12.61 0.87
CA ALA A 57 4.92 12.82 0.10
C ALA A 57 6.01 13.58 0.88
N GLY A 58 5.64 14.33 1.92
CA GLY A 58 6.58 15.17 2.67
C GLY A 58 7.55 14.37 3.54
N LEU A 59 8.77 14.87 3.69
CA LEU A 59 9.85 14.23 4.46
C LEU A 59 9.59 14.19 5.98
N GLU A 60 8.64 14.93 6.47
CA GLU A 60 8.15 14.84 7.86
C GLU A 60 7.32 13.55 8.11
N ASN A 61 7.02 12.78 7.07
CA ASN A 61 6.36 11.49 7.11
C ASN A 61 7.36 10.38 6.75
N ALA A 62 7.40 9.30 7.51
CA ALA A 62 8.33 8.20 7.26
C ALA A 62 8.14 7.56 5.88
N VAL A 63 6.90 7.47 5.39
CA VAL A 63 6.63 6.99 4.03
C VAL A 63 7.08 7.99 2.95
N GLY A 64 7.16 9.28 3.27
CA GLY A 64 7.77 10.29 2.41
C GLY A 64 9.28 10.09 2.29
N LEU A 65 9.95 9.81 3.41
CA LEU A 65 11.36 9.43 3.43
C LEU A 65 11.61 8.16 2.60
N LEU A 66 10.83 7.09 2.81
CA LEU A 66 10.97 5.85 2.08
C LEU A 66 10.83 6.06 0.55
N LYS A 67 9.86 6.90 0.13
CA LYS A 67 9.72 7.27 -1.29
C LYS A 67 10.94 8.01 -1.82
N GLU A 68 11.48 8.93 -1.05
CA GLU A 68 12.65 9.70 -1.47
C GLU A 68 13.91 8.83 -1.54
N GLU A 69 14.09 7.88 -0.62
CA GLU A 69 15.15 6.88 -0.71
C GLU A 69 15.03 6.07 -2.02
N LEU A 70 13.86 5.51 -2.29
CA LEU A 70 13.59 4.73 -3.51
C LEU A 70 13.77 5.57 -4.78
N ARG A 71 13.32 6.84 -4.76
CA ARG A 71 13.47 7.76 -5.92
C ARG A 71 14.93 8.01 -6.24
N ARG A 72 15.77 8.27 -5.23
CA ARG A 72 17.20 8.47 -5.41
C ARG A 72 17.95 7.21 -5.83
N LEU A 73 17.38 6.05 -5.59
CA LEU A 73 17.91 4.74 -5.95
C LEU A 73 17.33 4.18 -7.26
N ASP A 74 16.67 5.00 -8.07
CA ASP A 74 16.14 4.63 -9.38
C ASP A 74 15.08 3.50 -9.36
N SER A 75 14.18 3.50 -8.35
CA SER A 75 13.06 2.58 -8.27
C SER A 75 12.12 2.73 -9.48
N LEU A 76 11.77 1.62 -10.13
CA LEU A 76 10.77 1.55 -11.19
C LEU A 76 9.42 2.10 -10.73
N ILE A 77 8.97 1.63 -9.56
CA ILE A 77 7.65 1.98 -9.02
C ILE A 77 7.54 3.47 -8.76
N LEU A 78 8.59 4.11 -8.20
CA LEU A 78 8.57 5.56 -7.97
C LEU A 78 8.70 6.37 -9.26
N GLN A 79 9.48 5.92 -10.25
CA GLN A 79 9.52 6.55 -11.57
C GLN A 79 8.14 6.55 -12.24
N CYS A 80 7.44 5.41 -12.21
CA CYS A 80 6.10 5.30 -12.78
C CYS A 80 5.07 6.13 -11.99
N ALA A 81 5.17 6.15 -10.66
CA ALA A 81 4.28 6.93 -9.81
C ALA A 81 4.43 8.44 -10.04
N ASP A 82 5.66 8.93 -10.15
CA ASP A 82 5.91 10.36 -10.41
C ASP A 82 5.44 10.76 -11.83
N ALA A 83 5.59 9.86 -12.82
CA ALA A 83 5.14 10.10 -14.20
C ALA A 83 3.61 10.09 -14.39
N THR A 84 2.89 9.44 -13.49
CA THR A 84 1.41 9.29 -13.55
C THR A 84 0.71 9.98 -12.38
N ARG A 85 1.39 10.94 -11.76
CA ARG A 85 0.88 11.67 -10.59
C ARG A 85 -0.40 12.43 -10.93
N VAL A 86 -1.35 12.37 -9.99
CA VAL A 86 -2.55 13.21 -9.95
C VAL A 86 -2.53 14.08 -8.69
N GLU A 87 -3.25 15.19 -8.72
CA GLU A 87 -3.34 16.12 -7.61
C GLU A 87 -4.02 15.47 -6.40
N ALA A 88 -3.38 15.53 -5.24
CA ALA A 88 -3.88 14.97 -3.98
C ALA A 88 -3.27 15.67 -2.74
N GLY A 89 -3.17 16.99 -2.77
CA GLY A 89 -2.61 17.79 -1.69
C GLY A 89 -1.19 17.37 -1.31
N GLY A 90 -0.96 17.02 -0.05
CA GLY A 90 0.34 16.56 0.46
C GLY A 90 0.64 15.08 0.23
N ALA A 91 -0.20 14.35 -0.52
CA ALA A 91 0.01 12.94 -0.85
C ALA A 91 0.60 12.74 -2.25
N LEU A 92 1.23 11.61 -2.49
CA LEU A 92 1.51 11.12 -3.85
C LEU A 92 0.36 10.18 -4.24
N ALA A 93 -0.54 10.65 -5.10
CA ALA A 93 -1.56 9.82 -5.75
C ALA A 93 -1.27 9.72 -7.25
N VAL A 94 -1.75 8.66 -7.86
CA VAL A 94 -1.48 8.36 -9.28
C VAL A 94 -2.78 8.11 -10.05
N ASP A 95 -2.77 8.36 -11.35
CA ASP A 95 -3.74 7.74 -12.24
C ASP A 95 -3.57 6.21 -12.16
N ARG A 96 -4.57 5.54 -11.63
CA ARG A 96 -4.49 4.10 -11.31
C ARG A 96 -4.17 3.25 -12.54
N HIS A 97 -4.88 3.50 -13.64
CA HIS A 97 -4.70 2.75 -14.89
C HIS A 97 -3.40 3.15 -15.60
N GLY A 98 -3.12 4.44 -15.68
CA GLY A 98 -1.89 4.98 -16.29
C GLY A 98 -0.64 4.43 -15.59
N PHE A 99 -0.65 4.36 -14.26
CA PHE A 99 0.44 3.80 -13.46
C PHE A 99 0.68 2.31 -13.77
N ALA A 100 -0.37 1.48 -13.65
CA ALA A 100 -0.26 0.04 -13.86
C ALA A 100 0.16 -0.29 -15.31
N ARG A 101 -0.40 0.43 -16.30
CA ARG A 101 -0.01 0.31 -17.70
C ARG A 101 1.47 0.66 -17.91
N LEU A 102 1.94 1.78 -17.36
CA LEU A 102 3.33 2.21 -17.52
C LEU A 102 4.33 1.22 -16.91
N VAL A 103 4.03 0.68 -15.72
CA VAL A 103 4.84 -0.40 -15.11
C VAL A 103 4.88 -1.61 -16.03
N THR A 104 3.73 -2.05 -16.55
CA THR A 104 3.63 -3.20 -17.45
C THR A 104 4.45 -3.01 -18.73
N GLU A 105 4.35 -1.83 -19.37
CA GLU A 105 5.10 -1.48 -20.58
C GLU A 105 6.61 -1.54 -20.33
N LYS A 106 7.09 -0.94 -19.22
CA LYS A 106 8.51 -0.94 -18.88
C LYS A 106 9.05 -2.37 -18.61
N ILE A 107 8.31 -3.17 -17.87
CA ILE A 107 8.69 -4.56 -17.58
C ILE A 107 8.73 -5.39 -18.87
N ARG A 108 7.67 -5.35 -19.68
CA ARG A 108 7.59 -6.15 -20.93
C ARG A 108 8.60 -5.72 -22.00
N SER A 109 9.04 -4.48 -21.98
CA SER A 109 10.04 -3.97 -22.94
C SER A 109 11.50 -4.22 -22.51
N HIS A 110 11.73 -4.69 -21.28
CA HIS A 110 13.10 -4.88 -20.81
C HIS A 110 13.72 -6.18 -21.35
N PRO A 111 14.89 -6.13 -22.03
CA PRO A 111 15.45 -7.28 -22.74
C PRO A 111 15.86 -8.45 -21.83
N ASN A 112 16.06 -8.21 -20.54
CA ASN A 112 16.46 -9.23 -19.57
C ASN A 112 15.26 -9.77 -18.76
N ILE A 113 14.01 -9.39 -19.09
CA ILE A 113 12.81 -9.88 -18.42
C ILE A 113 11.96 -10.64 -19.42
N THR A 114 11.72 -11.91 -19.12
CA THR A 114 10.74 -12.75 -19.84
C THR A 114 9.51 -12.89 -18.97
N VAL A 115 8.36 -12.42 -19.44
CA VAL A 115 7.09 -12.61 -18.75
C VAL A 115 6.52 -13.97 -19.13
N VAL A 116 6.26 -14.78 -18.11
CA VAL A 116 5.68 -16.12 -18.26
C VAL A 116 4.25 -16.09 -17.70
N PRO A 117 3.22 -16.24 -18.55
CA PRO A 117 1.84 -16.27 -18.07
C PRO A 117 1.51 -17.57 -17.36
N GLY A 118 0.54 -17.53 -16.47
CA GLY A 118 0.00 -18.69 -15.79
C GLY A 118 0.31 -18.73 -14.29
N GLU A 119 -0.47 -19.56 -13.59
CA GLU A 119 -0.33 -19.77 -12.15
C GLU A 119 0.87 -20.68 -11.86
N VAL A 120 1.70 -20.27 -10.92
CA VAL A 120 2.75 -21.11 -10.33
C VAL A 120 2.17 -21.84 -9.13
N THR A 121 2.18 -23.15 -9.14
CA THR A 121 1.63 -24.00 -8.07
C THR A 121 2.71 -24.74 -7.28
N GLU A 122 3.92 -24.86 -7.84
CA GLU A 122 5.08 -25.49 -7.22
C GLU A 122 6.27 -24.54 -7.25
N ILE A 123 7.17 -24.65 -6.27
CA ILE A 123 8.35 -23.78 -6.21
C ILE A 123 9.40 -24.29 -7.20
N PRO A 124 9.80 -23.46 -8.20
CA PRO A 124 10.81 -23.85 -9.16
C PRO A 124 12.18 -24.16 -8.54
N GLU A 125 13.00 -24.89 -9.28
CA GLU A 125 14.41 -25.04 -8.95
C GLU A 125 15.18 -23.74 -9.19
N GLY A 126 16.38 -23.62 -8.63
CA GLY A 126 17.24 -22.45 -8.76
C GLY A 126 16.88 -21.32 -7.82
N GLU A 127 17.18 -20.09 -8.22
CA GLU A 127 16.91 -18.88 -7.44
C GLU A 127 15.48 -18.42 -7.65
N VAL A 128 14.70 -18.32 -6.57
CA VAL A 128 13.28 -18.00 -6.60
C VAL A 128 12.95 -16.87 -5.67
N ILE A 129 12.21 -15.89 -6.16
CA ILE A 129 11.68 -14.79 -5.37
C ILE A 129 10.15 -14.84 -5.42
N ILE A 130 9.53 -15.03 -4.26
CA ILE A 130 8.10 -15.13 -4.09
C ILE A 130 7.56 -13.75 -3.73
N ALA A 131 6.90 -13.12 -4.69
CA ALA A 131 6.31 -11.78 -4.60
C ALA A 131 4.82 -11.79 -4.99
N SER A 132 4.14 -12.92 -4.76
CA SER A 132 2.74 -13.16 -5.12
C SER A 132 1.75 -12.30 -4.32
N GLY A 133 2.24 -11.65 -3.25
CA GLY A 133 1.47 -10.69 -2.46
C GLY A 133 0.44 -11.32 -1.53
N PRO A 134 -0.45 -10.50 -0.96
CA PRO A 134 -1.41 -10.95 0.05
C PRO A 134 -2.52 -11.85 -0.53
N LEU A 135 -2.76 -11.77 -1.84
CA LEU A 135 -3.76 -12.54 -2.56
C LEU A 135 -3.13 -13.72 -3.34
N THR A 136 -2.13 -14.34 -2.73
CA THR A 136 -1.52 -15.58 -3.23
C THR A 136 -2.59 -16.63 -3.49
N SER A 137 -2.50 -17.33 -4.63
CA SER A 137 -3.47 -18.37 -5.00
C SER A 137 -3.45 -19.52 -4.01
N ASP A 138 -4.58 -20.20 -3.86
CA ASP A 138 -4.72 -21.32 -2.90
C ASP A 138 -3.69 -22.42 -3.15
N ALA A 139 -3.44 -22.78 -4.41
CA ALA A 139 -2.48 -23.82 -4.76
C ALA A 139 -1.04 -23.45 -4.38
N LEU A 140 -0.62 -22.21 -4.64
CA LEU A 140 0.70 -21.74 -4.20
C LEU A 140 0.74 -21.58 -2.67
N ALA A 141 -0.34 -21.15 -2.03
CA ALA A 141 -0.41 -21.03 -0.58
C ALA A 141 -0.26 -22.40 0.12
N GLU A 142 -0.88 -23.47 -0.39
CA GLU A 142 -0.69 -24.85 0.11
C GLU A 142 0.77 -25.30 -0.02
N THR A 143 1.39 -25.03 -1.16
CA THR A 143 2.81 -25.35 -1.38
C THR A 143 3.71 -24.59 -0.42
N LEU A 144 3.44 -23.29 -0.19
CA LEU A 144 4.17 -22.49 0.78
C LEU A 144 3.96 -22.97 2.21
N GLN A 145 2.74 -23.39 2.57
CA GLN A 145 2.45 -23.97 3.87
C GLN A 145 3.28 -25.25 4.11
N GLY A 146 3.35 -26.13 3.12
CA GLY A 146 4.21 -27.31 3.15
C GLY A 146 5.69 -26.97 3.31
N LEU A 147 6.17 -25.93 2.62
CA LEU A 147 7.54 -25.43 2.74
C LEU A 147 7.82 -24.80 4.10
N LEU A 148 6.94 -23.94 4.62
CA LEU A 148 7.19 -23.09 5.79
C LEU A 148 6.82 -23.77 7.12
N GLY A 149 5.93 -24.76 7.10
CA GLY A 149 5.44 -25.47 8.28
C GLY A 149 4.48 -24.61 9.13
N GLU A 150 4.43 -24.85 10.43
CA GLU A 150 3.47 -24.22 11.37
C GLU A 150 3.56 -22.68 11.47
N HIS A 151 4.54 -22.05 10.86
CA HIS A 151 4.74 -20.59 10.87
C HIS A 151 4.20 -19.87 9.63
N SER A 152 3.39 -20.56 8.80
CA SER A 152 2.88 -20.03 7.52
C SER A 152 1.51 -19.38 7.59
N ASP A 153 0.73 -19.57 8.65
CA ASP A 153 -0.71 -19.29 8.67
C ASP A 153 -1.11 -18.04 9.46
N LEU A 154 -0.39 -16.95 9.25
CA LEU A 154 -0.85 -15.66 9.77
C LEU A 154 -1.71 -14.97 8.72
N HIS A 155 -2.96 -14.68 9.05
CA HIS A 155 -3.91 -14.01 8.20
C HIS A 155 -4.38 -12.69 8.81
N PHE A 156 -4.59 -11.69 7.97
CA PHE A 156 -5.32 -10.48 8.34
C PHE A 156 -6.29 -10.11 7.21
N PHE A 157 -7.22 -9.23 7.51
CA PHE A 157 -8.21 -8.76 6.54
C PHE A 157 -7.94 -7.33 6.15
N ASP A 158 -8.05 -7.04 4.86
CA ASP A 158 -7.94 -5.71 4.27
C ASP A 158 -9.19 -5.40 3.47
N ALA A 159 -9.61 -4.15 3.47
CA ALA A 159 -10.82 -3.71 2.80
C ALA A 159 -10.53 -2.60 1.80
N ALA A 160 -11.17 -2.64 0.63
CA ALA A 160 -11.13 -1.59 -0.37
C ALA A 160 -12.25 -0.56 -0.15
N ALA A 161 -11.99 0.70 -0.52
CA ALA A 161 -12.99 1.76 -0.52
C ALA A 161 -13.75 1.82 -1.85
N PRO A 162 -15.02 2.28 -1.84
CA PRO A 162 -15.81 2.47 -3.06
C PRO A 162 -15.28 3.57 -3.97
N LEU A 163 -15.60 3.46 -5.26
CA LEU A 163 -15.38 4.48 -6.28
C LEU A 163 -16.73 4.99 -6.81
N VAL A 164 -16.83 6.30 -7.01
CA VAL A 164 -18.03 6.94 -7.56
C VAL A 164 -17.70 7.76 -8.81
N SER A 165 -18.68 7.90 -9.71
CA SER A 165 -18.59 8.81 -10.85
C SER A 165 -18.57 10.26 -10.37
N ALA A 166 -17.63 11.06 -10.86
CA ALA A 166 -17.50 12.47 -10.50
C ALA A 166 -18.74 13.27 -10.88
N GLU A 167 -19.36 12.98 -12.04
CA GLU A 167 -20.56 13.66 -12.55
C GLU A 167 -21.80 13.41 -11.66
N SER A 168 -21.79 12.33 -10.88
CA SER A 168 -22.91 11.97 -10.00
C SER A 168 -22.81 12.57 -8.60
N VAL A 169 -21.72 13.27 -8.28
CA VAL A 169 -21.53 13.95 -7.00
C VAL A 169 -22.27 15.30 -7.03
N ASP A 170 -23.13 15.51 -6.03
CA ASP A 170 -23.88 16.76 -5.91
C ASP A 170 -22.98 17.88 -5.34
N MET A 171 -22.47 18.71 -6.23
CA MET A 171 -21.58 19.82 -5.88
C MET A 171 -22.32 21.01 -5.22
N GLU A 172 -23.66 21.05 -5.19
CA GLU A 172 -24.39 22.02 -4.38
C GLU A 172 -24.24 21.72 -2.88
N HIS A 173 -24.05 20.43 -2.55
CA HIS A 173 -23.83 19.94 -1.18
C HIS A 173 -22.36 19.62 -0.89
N ALA A 174 -21.43 20.05 -1.74
CA ALA A 174 -19.99 19.82 -1.57
C ALA A 174 -19.18 21.05 -1.98
N TRP A 175 -17.87 21.02 -1.69
CA TRP A 175 -16.94 22.03 -2.20
C TRP A 175 -15.56 21.44 -2.44
N MET A 176 -14.79 22.04 -3.34
CA MET A 176 -13.39 21.71 -3.54
C MET A 176 -12.53 22.40 -2.47
N GLY A 177 -11.55 21.70 -1.92
CA GLY A 177 -10.64 22.27 -0.94
C GLY A 177 -9.72 21.26 -0.30
N SER A 178 -8.59 21.74 0.19
CA SER A 178 -7.60 20.95 0.93
C SER A 178 -7.53 21.34 2.39
N ARG A 179 -7.23 20.39 3.24
CA ARG A 179 -7.16 20.59 4.69
C ARG A 179 -6.08 21.60 5.08
N TYR A 180 -6.45 22.64 5.83
CA TYR A 180 -5.58 23.77 6.22
C TYR A 180 -5.02 24.54 5.03
N ASP A 181 -5.73 24.61 3.92
CA ASP A 181 -5.34 25.29 2.67
C ASP A 181 -3.94 24.87 2.19
N LYS A 182 -3.60 23.58 2.40
CA LYS A 182 -2.31 23.03 2.00
C LYS A 182 -2.38 22.46 0.59
N GLY A 183 -1.68 23.11 -0.32
CA GLY A 183 -1.64 22.74 -1.73
C GLY A 183 -2.78 23.38 -2.52
N THR A 184 -3.29 22.64 -3.49
CA THR A 184 -4.41 23.01 -4.34
C THR A 184 -5.72 22.42 -3.81
N ASP A 185 -6.86 22.84 -4.35
CA ASP A 185 -8.20 22.36 -3.95
C ASP A 185 -8.48 20.96 -4.52
N ASP A 186 -7.77 19.95 -4.01
CA ASP A 186 -7.67 18.63 -4.64
C ASP A 186 -8.74 17.64 -4.19
N TYR A 187 -9.49 17.96 -3.13
CA TYR A 187 -10.51 17.07 -2.58
C TYR A 187 -11.89 17.69 -2.70
N VAL A 188 -12.87 16.85 -3.05
CA VAL A 188 -14.28 17.19 -2.85
C VAL A 188 -14.62 16.91 -1.40
N ASN A 189 -15.08 17.92 -0.68
CA ASN A 189 -15.48 17.83 0.72
C ASN A 189 -16.99 17.76 0.81
N CYS A 190 -17.51 16.66 1.33
CA CYS A 190 -18.95 16.36 1.48
C CYS A 190 -19.33 16.51 2.97
N PRO A 191 -19.91 17.65 3.38
CA PRO A 191 -20.24 17.90 4.77
C PRO A 191 -21.49 17.18 5.21
N MET A 192 -21.56 16.92 6.51
CA MET A 192 -22.77 16.53 7.23
C MET A 192 -22.94 17.42 8.45
N ASN A 193 -24.15 17.83 8.76
CA ASN A 193 -24.52 18.38 10.04
C ASN A 193 -24.65 17.27 11.09
N GLN A 194 -24.93 17.60 12.35
CA GLN A 194 -25.01 16.63 13.44
C GLN A 194 -26.14 15.61 13.22
N GLU A 195 -27.33 16.07 12.82
CA GLU A 195 -28.49 15.18 12.60
C GLU A 195 -28.24 14.19 11.45
N GLU A 196 -27.63 14.66 10.37
CA GLU A 196 -27.22 13.82 9.22
C GLU A 196 -26.17 12.80 9.62
N TYR A 197 -25.16 13.22 10.40
CA TYR A 197 -24.14 12.32 10.90
C TYR A 197 -24.69 11.26 11.86
N ASP A 198 -25.54 11.66 12.82
CA ASP A 198 -26.16 10.74 13.77
C ASP A 198 -27.00 9.67 13.07
N ALA A 199 -27.78 10.08 12.06
CA ALA A 199 -28.54 9.16 11.22
C ALA A 199 -27.61 8.24 10.42
N PHE A 200 -26.59 8.79 9.79
CA PHE A 200 -25.58 8.02 9.04
C PHE A 200 -24.85 7.01 9.94
N TRP A 201 -24.34 7.46 11.10
CA TRP A 201 -23.63 6.59 12.05
C TRP A 201 -24.49 5.43 12.52
N LYS A 202 -25.76 5.69 12.84
CA LYS A 202 -26.72 4.66 13.26
C LYS A 202 -26.93 3.59 12.17
N GLU A 203 -27.16 4.02 10.94
CA GLU A 203 -27.37 3.12 9.81
C GLU A 203 -26.10 2.36 9.44
N LEU A 204 -24.93 3.01 9.51
CA LEU A 204 -23.63 2.40 9.26
C LEU A 204 -23.31 1.27 10.26
N THR A 205 -23.57 1.50 11.56
CA THR A 205 -23.25 0.53 12.61
C THR A 205 -24.20 -0.67 12.63
N THR A 206 -25.38 -0.57 12.02
CA THR A 206 -26.41 -1.61 11.97
C THR A 206 -26.56 -2.25 10.58
N ALA A 207 -25.82 -1.77 9.58
CA ALA A 207 -25.86 -2.27 8.21
C ALA A 207 -25.41 -3.74 8.11
N GLN A 208 -25.91 -4.45 7.12
CA GLN A 208 -25.56 -5.84 6.87
C GLN A 208 -24.18 -5.95 6.22
N GLU A 209 -23.37 -6.81 6.79
CA GLU A 209 -22.02 -7.12 6.31
C GLU A 209 -22.01 -8.34 5.39
N ALA A 210 -21.04 -8.39 4.47
CA ALA A 210 -20.78 -9.58 3.70
C ALA A 210 -20.19 -10.67 4.61
N GLU A 211 -20.61 -11.92 4.39
CA GLU A 211 -20.01 -13.04 5.12
C GLU A 211 -18.57 -13.25 4.62
N VAL A 212 -17.61 -13.13 5.52
CA VAL A 212 -16.21 -13.43 5.28
C VAL A 212 -15.81 -14.56 6.22
N HIS A 213 -15.54 -15.74 5.66
CA HIS A 213 -15.19 -16.90 6.47
C HIS A 213 -13.92 -16.65 7.28
N GLY A 214 -14.02 -16.89 8.60
CA GLY A 214 -12.92 -16.70 9.54
C GLY A 214 -12.61 -15.24 9.87
N PHE A 215 -13.51 -14.31 9.54
CA PHE A 215 -13.37 -12.90 9.90
C PHE A 215 -13.67 -12.68 11.38
N GLU A 216 -12.75 -12.03 12.08
CA GLU A 216 -12.93 -11.46 13.41
C GLU A 216 -12.43 -10.01 13.39
N ASP A 217 -13.13 -9.09 14.05
CA ASP A 217 -12.75 -7.66 14.10
C ASP A 217 -11.32 -7.43 14.63
N SER A 218 -10.81 -8.35 15.44
CA SER A 218 -9.44 -8.33 15.98
C SER A 218 -8.35 -8.65 14.94
N MET A 219 -8.72 -9.23 13.81
CA MET A 219 -7.80 -9.63 12.72
C MET A 219 -7.69 -8.59 11.62
N VAL A 220 -8.29 -7.41 11.79
CA VAL A 220 -8.21 -6.32 10.81
C VAL A 220 -6.97 -5.47 11.08
N PHE A 221 -6.23 -5.17 10.02
CA PHE A 221 -5.12 -4.22 10.12
C PHE A 221 -5.65 -2.79 10.38
N GLU A 222 -5.12 -2.13 11.42
CA GLU A 222 -5.59 -0.81 11.86
C GLU A 222 -5.58 0.25 10.74
N GLY A 223 -4.62 0.19 9.82
CA GLY A 223 -4.50 1.13 8.71
C GLY A 223 -5.53 0.98 7.60
N CYS A 224 -6.20 -0.19 7.55
CA CYS A 224 -7.23 -0.54 6.54
C CYS A 224 -8.55 -0.96 7.19
N MET A 225 -8.77 -0.53 8.43
CA MET A 225 -9.97 -0.87 9.19
C MET A 225 -11.24 -0.40 8.47
N PRO A 226 -12.24 -1.27 8.31
CA PRO A 226 -13.52 -0.90 7.74
C PRO A 226 -14.21 0.23 8.51
N VAL A 227 -14.85 1.12 7.78
CA VAL A 227 -15.49 2.32 8.35
C VAL A 227 -16.58 1.97 9.35
N GLU A 228 -17.35 0.89 9.12
CA GLU A 228 -18.36 0.38 10.04
C GLU A 228 -17.76 -0.21 11.32
N VAL A 229 -16.59 -0.85 11.25
CA VAL A 229 -15.87 -1.36 12.41
C VAL A 229 -15.34 -0.19 13.25
N MET A 230 -14.78 0.84 12.61
CA MET A 230 -14.39 2.07 13.31
C MET A 230 -15.58 2.74 13.99
N ALA A 231 -16.74 2.81 13.30
CA ALA A 231 -17.95 3.43 13.83
C ALA A 231 -18.46 2.75 15.09
N ARG A 232 -18.38 1.41 15.17
CA ARG A 232 -18.78 0.63 16.36
C ARG A 232 -17.89 0.82 17.57
N ARG A 233 -16.66 1.29 17.39
CA ARG A 233 -15.77 1.62 18.53
C ARG A 233 -16.23 2.84 19.33
N GLY A 234 -17.15 3.63 18.80
CA GLY A 234 -17.78 4.77 19.47
C GLY A 234 -18.29 5.79 18.50
N HIS A 235 -19.34 6.51 18.92
CA HIS A 235 -20.02 7.53 18.10
C HIS A 235 -19.05 8.56 17.50
N ASP A 236 -18.12 9.04 18.28
CA ASP A 236 -17.20 10.11 17.87
C ASP A 236 -15.94 9.58 17.17
N THR A 237 -15.75 8.26 17.06
CA THR A 237 -14.52 7.68 16.50
C THR A 237 -14.24 8.19 15.08
N LEU A 238 -15.26 8.24 14.23
CA LEU A 238 -15.12 8.71 12.86
C LEU A 238 -14.80 10.20 12.78
N LEU A 239 -15.24 11.01 13.73
CA LEU A 239 -14.98 12.47 13.80
C LEU A 239 -13.51 12.79 14.12
N TYR A 240 -12.78 11.86 14.72
CA TYR A 240 -11.34 11.94 14.95
C TYR A 240 -10.52 11.18 13.90
N GLY A 241 -11.20 10.45 13.02
CA GLY A 241 -10.66 9.62 11.93
C GLY A 241 -11.02 10.15 10.54
N PRO A 242 -11.66 9.30 9.71
CA PRO A 242 -11.91 9.61 8.29
C PRO A 242 -12.88 10.77 8.06
N LEU A 243 -13.79 11.05 8.99
CA LEU A 243 -14.79 12.12 8.86
C LEU A 243 -14.42 13.39 9.63
N LYS A 244 -13.18 13.54 10.04
CA LYS A 244 -12.70 14.72 10.76
C LYS A 244 -12.90 15.99 9.93
N SER A 245 -13.59 16.99 10.49
CA SER A 245 -13.86 18.27 9.82
C SER A 245 -12.81 19.35 10.08
N ARG A 246 -12.04 19.24 11.15
CA ARG A 246 -11.07 20.26 11.56
C ARG A 246 -10.06 20.60 10.47
N GLY A 247 -9.98 21.88 10.11
CA GLY A 247 -9.11 22.41 9.06
C GLY A 247 -9.74 22.34 7.66
N LEU A 248 -11.08 22.13 7.58
CA LEU A 248 -11.88 22.19 6.37
C LEU A 248 -13.01 23.20 6.60
N ASP A 249 -12.77 24.46 6.26
CA ASP A 249 -13.78 25.52 6.37
C ASP A 249 -14.77 25.41 5.20
N ASP A 250 -16.07 25.26 5.49
CA ASP A 250 -17.09 25.30 4.46
C ASP A 250 -17.23 26.74 3.96
N PRO A 251 -16.95 27.04 2.68
CA PRO A 251 -16.98 28.39 2.13
C PRO A 251 -18.37 29.05 2.20
N ARG A 252 -19.44 28.25 2.32
CA ARG A 252 -20.82 28.74 2.43
C ARG A 252 -21.17 29.26 3.83
N THR A 253 -20.50 28.73 4.86
CA THR A 253 -20.79 29.06 6.27
C THR A 253 -19.61 29.73 7.00
N GLY A 254 -18.40 29.60 6.47
CA GLY A 254 -17.16 30.04 7.11
C GLY A 254 -16.82 29.26 8.39
N ARG A 255 -17.39 28.07 8.58
CA ARG A 255 -17.21 27.24 9.78
C ARG A 255 -16.93 25.80 9.39
N TRP A 256 -16.32 25.06 10.29
CA TRP A 256 -16.15 23.62 10.16
C TRP A 256 -17.52 22.93 10.28
N PRO A 257 -17.88 22.06 9.36
CA PRO A 257 -19.05 21.18 9.51
C PRO A 257 -18.87 20.24 10.71
N TYR A 258 -19.95 19.57 11.10
CA TYR A 258 -19.87 18.53 12.14
C TYR A 258 -19.01 17.35 11.71
N ALA A 259 -19.23 16.84 10.49
CA ALA A 259 -18.44 15.81 9.86
C ALA A 259 -18.18 16.13 8.37
N VAL A 260 -17.11 15.59 7.78
CA VAL A 260 -16.81 15.75 6.34
C VAL A 260 -16.28 14.45 5.78
N VAL A 261 -16.92 13.95 4.73
CA VAL A 261 -16.36 12.90 3.88
C VAL A 261 -15.54 13.54 2.76
N GLN A 262 -14.31 13.09 2.57
CA GLN A 262 -13.45 13.58 1.49
C GLN A 262 -13.44 12.59 0.33
N LEU A 263 -13.60 13.10 -0.88
CA LEU A 263 -13.41 12.34 -2.10
C LEU A 263 -12.11 12.80 -2.77
N ARG A 264 -11.34 11.85 -3.28
CA ARG A 264 -10.09 12.10 -3.99
C ARG A 264 -10.18 11.58 -5.43
N ARG A 265 -9.61 12.31 -6.38
CA ARG A 265 -9.49 11.86 -7.77
C ARG A 265 -8.78 10.50 -7.84
N ASP A 266 -9.34 9.58 -8.59
CA ASP A 266 -8.79 8.23 -8.81
C ASP A 266 -8.13 8.08 -10.19
N ASN A 267 -8.36 9.02 -11.10
CA ASN A 267 -7.76 9.09 -12.44
C ASN A 267 -7.35 10.52 -12.83
N ALA A 268 -6.55 10.65 -13.89
CA ALA A 268 -6.04 11.94 -14.37
C ALA A 268 -7.15 12.84 -14.89
N GLU A 269 -8.16 12.28 -15.56
CA GLU A 269 -9.30 13.02 -16.12
C GLU A 269 -10.22 13.61 -15.04
N GLY A 270 -10.11 13.15 -13.78
CA GLY A 270 -10.97 13.58 -12.69
C GLY A 270 -12.41 13.11 -12.82
N SER A 271 -12.66 12.05 -13.61
CA SER A 271 -14.00 11.49 -13.83
C SER A 271 -14.43 10.47 -12.77
N VAL A 272 -13.48 10.00 -11.93
CA VAL A 272 -13.69 9.01 -10.88
C VAL A 272 -13.15 9.52 -9.55
N TYR A 273 -13.95 9.38 -8.50
CA TYR A 273 -13.55 9.70 -7.13
C TYR A 273 -13.54 8.47 -6.21
N ASN A 274 -12.52 8.41 -5.36
CA ASN A 274 -12.39 7.45 -4.27
C ASN A 274 -12.90 8.05 -2.95
N LEU A 275 -13.74 7.32 -2.20
CA LEU A 275 -14.17 7.71 -0.85
C LEU A 275 -13.02 7.49 0.14
N VAL A 276 -12.40 8.57 0.60
CA VAL A 276 -11.22 8.48 1.48
C VAL A 276 -11.60 7.96 2.86
N GLY A 277 -10.97 6.83 3.27
CA GLY A 277 -11.20 6.21 4.58
C GLY A 277 -12.49 5.41 4.67
N PHE A 278 -13.13 5.08 3.55
CA PHE A 278 -14.35 4.28 3.47
C PHE A 278 -14.08 2.83 3.03
N GLN A 279 -12.97 2.25 3.45
CA GLN A 279 -12.81 0.80 3.36
C GLN A 279 -13.98 0.13 4.06
N THR A 280 -14.57 -0.91 3.45
CA THR A 280 -15.79 -1.51 3.98
C THR A 280 -15.96 -2.96 3.53
N HIS A 281 -16.63 -3.77 4.37
CA HIS A 281 -17.12 -5.10 4.01
C HIS A 281 -18.66 -5.20 4.07
N LEU A 282 -19.35 -4.07 4.09
CA LEU A 282 -20.80 -4.04 3.93
C LEU A 282 -21.24 -4.70 2.62
N LYS A 283 -22.38 -5.36 2.61
CA LYS A 283 -23.02 -5.84 1.36
C LYS A 283 -23.22 -4.68 0.38
N PHE A 284 -23.07 -4.93 -0.91
CA PHE A 284 -23.20 -3.88 -1.94
C PHE A 284 -24.51 -3.06 -1.86
N PRO A 285 -25.69 -3.66 -1.64
CA PRO A 285 -26.91 -2.88 -1.42
C PRO A 285 -26.84 -1.96 -0.19
N GLU A 286 -26.19 -2.41 0.89
CA GLU A 286 -26.00 -1.61 2.10
C GLU A 286 -25.02 -0.47 1.89
N GLN A 287 -23.91 -0.70 1.17
CA GLN A 287 -23.00 0.38 0.80
C GLN A 287 -23.72 1.49 0.06
N ARG A 288 -24.53 1.13 -0.96
CA ARG A 288 -25.33 2.09 -1.70
C ARG A 288 -26.32 2.82 -0.79
N ARG A 289 -27.05 2.09 0.04
CA ARG A 289 -28.06 2.64 0.95
C ARG A 289 -27.45 3.62 1.97
N VAL A 290 -26.41 3.17 2.67
CA VAL A 290 -25.80 3.93 3.76
C VAL A 290 -24.99 5.12 3.25
N PHE A 291 -24.14 4.91 2.23
CA PHE A 291 -23.30 5.99 1.74
C PHE A 291 -24.07 7.07 0.96
N SER A 292 -25.23 6.72 0.39
CA SER A 292 -26.14 7.72 -0.19
C SER A 292 -26.86 8.59 0.84
N MET A 293 -26.72 8.33 2.14
CA MET A 293 -27.20 9.23 3.19
C MET A 293 -26.33 10.50 3.34
N ILE A 294 -25.10 10.45 2.84
CA ILE A 294 -24.23 11.64 2.75
C ILE A 294 -24.84 12.58 1.69
N PRO A 295 -25.19 13.83 2.03
CA PRO A 295 -25.96 14.71 1.15
C PRO A 295 -25.40 14.82 -0.28
N ALA A 296 -24.10 15.02 -0.41
CA ALA A 296 -23.42 15.10 -1.70
C ALA A 296 -23.40 13.78 -2.50
N LEU A 297 -23.65 12.66 -1.86
CA LEU A 297 -23.66 11.31 -2.48
C LEU A 297 -25.04 10.71 -2.62
N ARG A 298 -26.11 11.46 -2.38
CA ARG A 298 -27.50 10.97 -2.41
C ARG A 298 -27.85 10.26 -3.72
N ASN A 299 -27.35 10.75 -4.82
CA ASN A 299 -27.59 10.23 -6.17
C ASN A 299 -26.30 9.68 -6.80
N ALA A 300 -25.25 9.40 -5.99
CA ALA A 300 -23.98 8.96 -6.51
C ALA A 300 -24.07 7.63 -7.23
N GLU A 301 -23.42 7.54 -8.38
CA GLU A 301 -23.23 6.32 -9.14
C GLU A 301 -21.96 5.62 -8.66
N PHE A 302 -22.12 4.46 -8.01
CA PHE A 302 -21.02 3.65 -7.55
C PHE A 302 -20.46 2.83 -8.71
N LEU A 303 -19.27 3.20 -9.18
CA LEU A 303 -18.54 2.51 -10.25
C LEU A 303 -17.89 1.22 -9.76
N ARG A 304 -17.50 1.19 -8.48
CA ARG A 304 -16.99 0.03 -7.78
C ARG A 304 -17.40 0.08 -6.32
N TYR A 305 -17.86 -1.04 -5.80
CA TYR A 305 -18.12 -1.19 -4.36
C TYR A 305 -16.85 -1.58 -3.61
N GLY A 306 -16.82 -1.25 -2.32
CA GLY A 306 -15.81 -1.74 -1.40
C GLY A 306 -15.94 -3.24 -1.20
N VAL A 307 -14.82 -3.92 -1.05
CA VAL A 307 -14.76 -5.37 -0.78
C VAL A 307 -13.67 -5.64 0.24
N MET A 308 -13.86 -6.70 1.02
CA MET A 308 -12.85 -7.17 1.96
C MET A 308 -12.13 -8.40 1.38
N HIS A 309 -10.84 -8.48 1.61
CA HIS A 309 -10.00 -9.58 1.19
C HIS A 309 -9.27 -10.17 2.40
N ARG A 310 -9.15 -11.50 2.40
CA ARG A 310 -8.28 -12.20 3.34
C ARG A 310 -6.85 -12.12 2.80
N ASN A 311 -5.97 -11.53 3.57
CA ASN A 311 -4.56 -11.41 3.23
C ASN A 311 -3.73 -12.44 4.02
N THR A 312 -2.69 -12.96 3.37
CA THR A 312 -1.74 -13.88 4.00
C THR A 312 -0.42 -13.17 4.24
N PHE A 313 0.17 -13.35 5.42
CA PHE A 313 1.53 -12.89 5.72
C PHE A 313 2.32 -13.96 6.50
N LEU A 314 3.62 -13.82 6.52
CA LEU A 314 4.55 -14.76 7.14
C LEU A 314 4.95 -14.30 8.55
N ASP A 315 5.26 -15.23 9.44
CA ASP A 315 6.01 -14.94 10.66
C ASP A 315 7.49 -14.66 10.32
N SER A 316 7.69 -13.55 9.60
CA SER A 316 8.95 -13.19 8.99
C SER A 316 10.13 -13.16 9.95
N PRO A 317 10.02 -12.69 11.21
CA PRO A 317 11.14 -12.71 12.14
C PRO A 317 11.73 -14.11 12.38
N ARG A 318 10.91 -15.13 12.32
CA ARG A 318 11.36 -16.53 12.48
C ARG A 318 11.86 -17.15 11.19
N LEU A 319 11.22 -16.76 10.06
CA LEU A 319 11.45 -17.39 8.77
C LEU A 319 12.52 -16.72 7.93
N LEU A 320 12.62 -15.39 7.97
CA LEU A 320 13.41 -14.60 7.04
C LEU A 320 14.61 -13.93 7.69
N ASP A 321 15.69 -13.78 6.94
CA ASP A 321 16.81 -12.91 7.29
C ASP A 321 16.52 -11.45 6.89
N ARG A 322 17.46 -10.52 7.21
CA ARG A 322 17.32 -9.09 6.87
C ARG A 322 17.29 -8.79 5.37
N TYR A 323 17.59 -9.77 4.54
CA TYR A 323 17.52 -9.68 3.08
C TYR A 323 16.28 -10.39 2.52
N TYR A 324 15.33 -10.71 3.41
CA TYR A 324 14.08 -11.39 3.08
C TYR A 324 14.26 -12.83 2.55
N ARG A 325 15.46 -13.43 2.72
CA ARG A 325 15.70 -14.81 2.32
C ARG A 325 15.22 -15.77 3.38
N LEU A 326 14.70 -16.90 2.93
CA LEU A 326 14.30 -17.99 3.82
C LEU A 326 15.53 -18.58 4.52
N LYS A 327 15.59 -18.49 5.85
CA LYS A 327 16.76 -18.92 6.64
C LYS A 327 17.14 -20.37 6.39
N LYS A 328 16.14 -21.27 6.24
CA LYS A 328 16.37 -22.70 6.02
C LYS A 328 16.72 -23.04 4.56
N GLU A 329 16.39 -22.18 3.59
CA GLU A 329 16.63 -22.41 2.16
C GLU A 329 16.93 -21.07 1.45
N PRO A 330 18.17 -20.51 1.58
CA PRO A 330 18.50 -19.16 1.14
C PRO A 330 18.42 -18.89 -0.37
N ARG A 331 18.19 -19.91 -1.22
CA ARG A 331 17.87 -19.72 -2.63
C ARG A 331 16.46 -19.15 -2.85
N ILE A 332 15.60 -19.22 -1.81
CA ILE A 332 14.24 -18.70 -1.83
C ILE A 332 14.23 -17.39 -1.03
N ALA A 333 13.73 -16.33 -1.65
CA ALA A 333 13.46 -15.07 -0.99
C ALA A 333 11.98 -14.69 -1.16
N PHE A 334 11.50 -13.81 -0.28
CA PHE A 334 10.14 -13.29 -0.31
C PHE A 334 10.18 -11.78 -0.47
N ALA A 335 9.15 -11.21 -1.10
CA ALA A 335 9.02 -9.76 -1.20
C ALA A 335 7.54 -9.33 -1.15
N GLY A 336 7.32 -8.09 -0.75
CA GLY A 336 5.99 -7.50 -0.69
C GLY A 336 5.27 -7.73 0.63
N GLN A 337 3.99 -7.42 0.62
CA GLN A 337 3.14 -7.36 1.81
C GLN A 337 3.10 -8.69 2.59
N MET A 338 3.23 -9.82 1.91
CA MET A 338 3.28 -11.13 2.56
C MET A 338 4.44 -11.27 3.56
N THR A 339 5.47 -10.45 3.48
CA THR A 339 6.59 -10.43 4.44
C THR A 339 6.30 -9.61 5.70
N GLY A 340 5.10 -9.04 5.83
CA GLY A 340 4.72 -8.18 6.96
C GLY A 340 5.15 -6.72 6.81
N VAL A 341 5.68 -6.32 5.64
CA VAL A 341 5.75 -4.89 5.29
C VAL A 341 4.39 -4.46 4.76
N GLU A 342 3.73 -3.54 5.44
CA GLU A 342 2.38 -3.10 5.09
C GLU A 342 2.43 -1.80 4.26
N GLY A 343 1.81 -1.84 3.08
CA GLY A 343 1.67 -0.70 2.18
C GLY A 343 2.37 -0.86 0.83
N TYR A 344 1.93 -0.06 -0.14
CA TYR A 344 2.40 -0.13 -1.53
C TYR A 344 3.90 0.22 -1.67
N VAL A 345 4.33 1.29 -0.98
CA VAL A 345 5.72 1.77 -1.04
C VAL A 345 6.65 0.81 -0.30
N GLU A 346 6.20 0.28 0.84
CA GLU A 346 6.92 -0.73 1.62
C GLU A 346 7.08 -2.02 0.82
N SER A 347 6.03 -2.43 0.11
CA SER A 347 6.10 -3.60 -0.78
C SER A 347 7.12 -3.39 -1.91
N ALA A 348 7.11 -2.22 -2.55
CA ALA A 348 8.12 -1.88 -3.56
C ALA A 348 9.54 -1.86 -2.96
N ALA A 349 9.72 -1.29 -1.75
CA ALA A 349 11.00 -1.23 -1.07
C ALA A 349 11.58 -2.62 -0.76
N SER A 350 10.74 -3.55 -0.34
CA SER A 350 11.16 -4.94 -0.12
C SER A 350 11.61 -5.60 -1.43
N GLY A 351 10.83 -5.43 -2.52
CA GLY A 351 11.20 -5.92 -3.85
C GLY A 351 12.52 -5.31 -4.35
N PHE A 352 12.71 -4.01 -4.11
CA PHE A 352 13.93 -3.29 -4.43
C PHE A 352 15.16 -3.91 -3.74
N LEU A 353 15.07 -4.09 -2.41
CA LEU A 353 16.15 -4.66 -1.62
C LEU A 353 16.46 -6.09 -2.06
N VAL A 354 15.44 -6.93 -2.20
CA VAL A 354 15.60 -8.35 -2.61
C VAL A 354 16.23 -8.43 -4.00
N GLY A 355 15.83 -7.59 -4.95
CA GLY A 355 16.38 -7.56 -6.29
C GLY A 355 17.87 -7.23 -6.32
N ILE A 356 18.27 -6.19 -5.59
CA ILE A 356 19.68 -5.77 -5.49
C ILE A 356 20.52 -6.85 -4.81
N GLU A 357 20.07 -7.33 -3.64
CA GLU A 357 20.83 -8.31 -2.87
C GLU A 357 21.00 -9.63 -3.64
N THR A 358 19.95 -10.09 -4.31
CA THR A 358 20.04 -11.31 -5.13
C THR A 358 20.99 -11.13 -6.30
N ALA A 359 20.99 -9.98 -6.98
CA ALA A 359 21.93 -9.70 -8.06
C ALA A 359 23.38 -9.67 -7.55
N ARG A 360 23.63 -9.00 -6.42
CA ARG A 360 24.99 -8.93 -5.79
C ARG A 360 25.48 -10.33 -5.41
N ARG A 361 24.64 -11.11 -4.75
CA ARG A 361 24.98 -12.48 -4.34
C ARG A 361 25.31 -13.38 -5.54
N LEU A 362 24.53 -13.34 -6.60
CA LEU A 362 24.78 -14.10 -7.82
C LEU A 362 26.07 -13.68 -8.52
N LYS A 363 26.49 -12.42 -8.41
CA LYS A 363 27.77 -11.90 -8.91
C LYS A 363 28.93 -12.13 -7.96
N GLY A 364 28.74 -12.75 -6.79
CA GLY A 364 29.77 -12.94 -5.77
C GLY A 364 30.23 -11.66 -5.08
N GLN A 365 29.40 -10.61 -5.10
CA GLN A 365 29.67 -9.35 -4.41
C GLN A 365 29.27 -9.43 -2.94
N SER A 366 29.81 -8.53 -2.11
CA SER A 366 29.39 -8.41 -0.72
C SER A 366 27.92 -8.02 -0.61
N PRO A 367 27.20 -8.48 0.45
CA PRO A 367 25.82 -8.09 0.69
C PRO A 367 25.65 -6.57 0.70
N VAL A 368 24.51 -6.11 0.21
CA VAL A 368 24.17 -4.68 0.24
C VAL A 368 23.95 -4.22 1.69
N ASP A 369 24.47 -3.05 2.03
CA ASP A 369 24.29 -2.49 3.37
C ASP A 369 23.28 -1.33 3.35
N PHE A 370 22.08 -1.61 3.88
CA PHE A 370 21.07 -0.61 4.21
C PHE A 370 21.07 -0.39 5.72
N PRO A 371 21.71 0.70 6.23
CA PRO A 371 21.73 1.01 7.65
C PRO A 371 20.32 1.20 8.24
N ARG A 372 20.19 0.92 9.53
CA ARG A 372 18.93 1.08 10.27
C ARG A 372 18.42 2.53 10.34
N GLU A 373 19.27 3.51 10.07
CA GLU A 373 18.93 4.94 9.97
C GLU A 373 18.17 5.27 8.69
N MET A 374 18.25 4.42 7.66
CA MET A 374 17.44 4.50 6.44
C MET A 374 16.11 3.78 6.62
N ALA A 375 15.06 4.26 5.96
CA ALA A 375 13.74 3.65 6.04
C ALA A 375 13.72 2.22 5.45
N ILE A 376 14.41 1.98 4.33
CA ILE A 376 14.57 0.64 3.73
C ILE A 376 15.25 -0.31 4.73
N GLY A 377 16.34 0.11 5.36
CA GLY A 377 17.07 -0.69 6.33
C GLY A 377 16.28 -0.95 7.62
N ALA A 378 15.54 0.05 8.11
CA ALA A 378 14.68 -0.09 9.28
C ALA A 378 13.55 -1.12 9.06
N LEU A 379 12.91 -1.13 7.88
CA LEU A 379 11.92 -2.15 7.52
C LEU A 379 12.54 -3.55 7.47
N ALA A 380 13.70 -3.69 6.82
CA ALA A 380 14.39 -4.97 6.70
C ALA A 380 14.78 -5.55 8.09
N LEU A 381 15.20 -4.71 9.01
CA LEU A 381 15.48 -5.11 10.39
C LEU A 381 14.21 -5.43 11.18
N TYR A 382 13.11 -4.71 10.95
CA TYR A 382 11.84 -5.00 11.61
C TYR A 382 11.33 -6.39 11.26
N ILE A 383 11.28 -6.76 9.97
CA ILE A 383 10.75 -8.06 9.52
C ILE A 383 11.65 -9.25 9.90
N SER A 384 12.90 -9.01 10.27
CA SER A 384 13.85 -10.06 10.64
C SER A 384 14.23 -10.06 12.12
N ASN A 385 13.56 -9.23 12.94
CA ASN A 385 13.88 -9.10 14.37
C ASN A 385 13.26 -10.22 15.20
N GLU A 386 14.03 -11.24 15.53
CA GLU A 386 13.60 -12.41 16.32
C GLU A 386 13.13 -12.08 17.75
N SER A 387 13.42 -10.88 18.26
CA SER A 387 12.92 -10.45 19.57
C SER A 387 11.42 -10.08 19.58
N VAL A 388 10.81 -9.94 18.40
CA VAL A 388 9.38 -9.68 18.26
C VAL A 388 8.61 -10.96 18.49
N THR A 389 7.85 -11.03 19.61
CA THR A 389 7.10 -12.22 20.00
C THR A 389 5.70 -12.31 19.40
N GLN A 390 5.12 -11.14 19.05
CA GLN A 390 3.82 -11.02 18.38
C GLN A 390 4.03 -10.17 17.13
N PHE A 391 4.46 -10.82 16.07
CA PHE A 391 4.71 -10.14 14.80
C PHE A 391 3.39 -9.70 14.15
N GLN A 392 3.34 -8.45 13.74
CA GLN A 392 2.21 -7.85 13.01
C GLN A 392 2.73 -7.10 11.79
N PRO A 393 2.00 -7.11 10.67
CA PRO A 393 2.31 -6.24 9.55
C PRO A 393 2.45 -4.78 9.98
N MET A 394 3.41 -4.06 9.40
CA MET A 394 3.70 -2.69 9.82
C MET A 394 4.03 -1.77 8.64
N ASN A 395 3.43 -0.60 8.63
CA ASN A 395 3.86 0.50 7.79
C ASN A 395 5.17 1.10 8.32
N ILE A 396 5.98 1.65 7.41
CA ILE A 396 7.13 2.45 7.81
C ILE A 396 6.71 3.61 8.72
N ASN A 397 7.39 3.76 9.82
CA ASN A 397 7.18 4.85 10.77
C ASN A 397 8.50 5.24 11.45
N PHE A 398 8.58 6.46 11.97
CA PHE A 398 9.80 6.94 12.64
C PHE A 398 10.12 6.23 13.96
N GLY A 399 9.21 5.42 14.49
CA GLY A 399 9.44 4.64 15.72
C GLY A 399 10.41 3.48 15.53
N ILE A 400 10.56 2.96 14.30
CA ILE A 400 11.52 1.89 13.98
C ILE A 400 12.86 2.42 13.45
N ILE A 401 12.94 3.73 13.19
CA ILE A 401 14.20 4.41 12.80
C ILE A 401 14.87 4.94 14.07
N PRO A 402 16.20 4.79 14.24
CA PRO A 402 16.90 5.29 15.42
C PRO A 402 16.64 6.78 15.68
N PRO A 403 16.44 7.19 16.94
CA PRO A 403 16.28 8.59 17.28
C PRO A 403 17.55 9.40 16.94
N LEU A 404 17.41 10.72 16.96
CA LEU A 404 18.55 11.64 16.92
C LEU A 404 19.30 11.57 18.26
N ASP A 405 20.59 11.87 18.25
CA ASP A 405 21.48 11.93 19.41
C ASP A 405 21.32 13.23 20.23
N HIS A 406 20.50 14.16 19.74
CA HIS A 406 20.20 15.45 20.33
C HIS A 406 18.72 15.77 20.32
N PHE A 407 18.31 16.75 21.12
CA PHE A 407 16.91 17.17 21.23
C PHE A 407 16.52 18.15 20.12
N VAL A 408 15.40 17.86 19.45
CA VAL A 408 14.77 18.73 18.44
C VAL A 408 13.36 19.09 18.89
N LYS A 409 13.06 20.37 18.97
CA LYS A 409 11.74 20.86 19.39
C LYS A 409 10.72 20.67 18.26
N GLY A 410 9.62 20.00 18.59
CA GLY A 410 8.47 19.80 17.71
C GLY A 410 8.61 18.54 16.83
N LYS A 411 7.54 17.72 16.79
CA LYS A 411 7.50 16.43 16.09
C LYS A 411 7.87 16.57 14.61
N ARG A 412 7.34 17.59 13.93
CA ARG A 412 7.58 17.81 12.50
C ARG A 412 9.06 18.09 12.21
N ASN A 413 9.69 18.96 12.97
CA ASN A 413 11.11 19.29 12.81
C ASN A 413 12.00 18.08 13.12
N LYS A 414 11.71 17.36 14.22
CA LYS A 414 12.40 16.13 14.57
C LYS A 414 12.35 15.09 13.43
N ASN A 415 11.16 14.87 12.88
CA ASN A 415 10.99 13.92 11.79
C ASN A 415 11.73 14.34 10.52
N ALA A 416 11.68 15.63 10.17
CA ALA A 416 12.41 16.17 9.02
C ALA A 416 13.94 15.98 9.19
N GLU A 417 14.48 16.17 10.39
CA GLU A 417 15.90 16.00 10.66
C GLU A 417 16.34 14.53 10.64
N ILE A 418 15.49 13.60 11.14
CA ILE A 418 15.71 12.15 10.97
C ILE A 418 15.80 11.81 9.48
N SER A 419 14.88 12.37 8.66
CA SER A 419 14.89 12.14 7.21
C SER A 419 16.14 12.72 6.54
N GLN A 420 16.59 13.90 6.93
CA GLN A 420 17.83 14.50 6.41
C GLN A 420 19.04 13.62 6.72
N ARG A 421 19.16 13.10 7.95
CA ARG A 421 20.22 12.15 8.34
C ARG A 421 20.18 10.89 7.46
N ALA A 422 18.99 10.29 7.27
CA ALA A 422 18.84 9.10 6.44
C ALA A 422 19.28 9.34 5.00
N LEU A 423 18.87 10.48 4.43
CA LEU A 423 19.22 10.85 3.05
C LEU A 423 20.71 11.18 2.88
N ALA A 424 21.36 11.74 3.91
CA ALA A 424 22.82 11.94 3.88
C ALA A 424 23.58 10.60 3.84
N ILE A 425 23.16 9.64 4.68
CA ILE A 425 23.71 8.29 4.68
C ILE A 425 23.46 7.59 3.33
N LEU A 426 22.30 7.79 2.74
CA LEU A 426 21.98 7.24 1.42
C LEU A 426 22.94 7.76 0.36
N GLU A 427 23.22 9.08 0.32
CA GLU A 427 24.15 9.65 -0.66
C GLU A 427 25.55 9.08 -0.53
N GLU A 428 26.03 8.83 0.69
CA GLU A 428 27.32 8.19 0.94
C GLU A 428 27.38 6.75 0.41
N LYS A 429 26.28 6.01 0.50
CA LYS A 429 26.19 4.59 0.13
C LYS A 429 25.62 4.34 -1.28
N LYS A 430 25.08 5.35 -1.93
CA LYS A 430 24.36 5.23 -3.20
C LYS A 430 25.15 4.52 -4.29
N ALA A 431 26.41 4.87 -4.45
CA ALA A 431 27.29 4.25 -5.47
C ALA A 431 27.48 2.74 -5.22
N ASP A 432 27.64 2.33 -3.96
CA ASP A 432 27.75 0.90 -3.60
C ASP A 432 26.42 0.18 -3.76
N ILE A 433 25.29 0.79 -3.36
CA ILE A 433 23.97 0.18 -3.50
C ILE A 433 23.61 -0.06 -4.96
N LEU A 434 23.95 0.86 -5.86
CA LEU A 434 23.62 0.78 -7.28
C LEU A 434 24.62 -0.04 -8.12
N ALA A 435 25.78 -0.41 -7.57
CA ALA A 435 26.77 -1.24 -8.24
C ALA A 435 26.27 -2.69 -8.44
#